data_baaa707c45d8df29659aa3e02c3e581c
#
_entry.id   baaa707c45d8df29659aa3e02c3e581c
#
_cell.length_a   1.000
_cell.length_b   1.000
_cell.length_c   1.000
_cell.angle_alpha   90.00
_cell.angle_beta   90.00
_cell.angle_gamma   90.00
#
_symmetry.space_group_name_H-M   'P 1'
#
loop_
_entity.id
_entity.type
_entity.pdbx_description
1 polymer ?
#
loop_
_entity_poly.entity_id
_entity_poly.type
_entity_poly.pdbx_seq_one_letter_code
_entity_poly.pdbx_strand_id
1 'polypeptide(L)'
;LKASPKAAGAPRRLDIRPRYPVLGGWNYTFTVGWNERMSKSGIARFNPAKPWRTRIAVPFLISPKTASIENATLTISLPEGAQDIKVSLPFKVDNVHTSRYPSYLDTVGRPTISITRAKCSFMNAMPVFVEYTLPITTYLRKPFCVTLAVLLVFAASAFVSRQINAIPQSAK
;
A
#
# COMPACT_ATOMS: atom_id res chain seq x y z
N LEU A 1 -6.15 17.91 -18.37
CA LEU A 1 -4.94 17.22 -17.91
C LEU A 1 -3.92 17.29 -19.03
N LYS A 2 -2.85 18.05 -18.88
CA LYS A 2 -1.72 18.02 -19.82
C LYS A 2 -0.51 17.46 -19.08
N ALA A 3 -0.02 16.31 -19.52
CA ALA A 3 1.26 15.78 -19.09
C ALA A 3 2.34 16.23 -20.08
N SER A 4 3.42 16.83 -19.58
CA SER A 4 4.57 17.19 -20.43
C SER A 4 5.29 15.95 -20.91
N PRO A 5 5.71 15.90 -22.20
CA PRO A 5 6.48 14.79 -22.72
C PRO A 5 7.82 14.67 -21.96
N LYS A 6 8.27 13.45 -21.75
CA LYS A 6 9.45 13.10 -20.99
C LYS A 6 10.72 13.39 -21.80
N ALA A 7 11.47 14.41 -21.43
CA ALA A 7 12.90 14.43 -21.71
C ALA A 7 13.58 13.40 -20.78
N ALA A 8 14.49 12.59 -21.30
CA ALA A 8 15.18 11.57 -20.52
C ALA A 8 15.87 12.22 -19.31
N GLY A 9 15.45 11.86 -18.07
CA GLY A 9 16.01 12.38 -16.83
C GLY A 9 15.28 13.56 -16.18
N ALA A 10 14.30 14.18 -16.85
CA ALA A 10 13.54 15.27 -16.25
C ALA A 10 12.38 14.78 -15.37
N PRO A 11 12.08 15.45 -14.24
CA PRO A 11 10.92 15.15 -13.43
C PRO A 11 9.64 15.37 -14.24
N ARG A 12 8.69 14.44 -14.11
CA ARG A 12 7.39 14.59 -14.77
C ARG A 12 6.60 15.70 -14.06
N ARG A 13 6.16 16.68 -14.84
CA ARG A 13 5.27 17.73 -14.37
C ARG A 13 3.84 17.45 -14.82
N LEU A 14 2.91 17.50 -13.92
CA LEU A 14 1.49 17.38 -14.18
C LEU A 14 0.82 18.72 -13.86
N ASP A 15 0.31 19.38 -14.89
CA ASP A 15 -0.46 20.62 -14.73
C ASP A 15 -1.95 20.28 -14.68
N ILE A 16 -2.57 20.53 -13.54
CA ILE A 16 -3.99 20.27 -13.29
C ILE A 16 -4.74 21.60 -13.27
N ARG A 17 -5.68 21.75 -14.18
CA ARG A 17 -6.62 22.90 -14.15
C ARG A 17 -7.86 22.49 -13.37
N PRO A 18 -8.22 23.19 -12.30
CA PRO A 18 -9.49 22.97 -11.61
C PRO A 18 -10.66 23.27 -12.54
N ARG A 19 -11.80 22.62 -12.29
CA ARG A 19 -13.02 22.81 -13.08
C ARG A 19 -13.57 24.25 -12.96
N TYR A 20 -13.39 24.84 -11.80
CA TYR A 20 -13.79 26.22 -11.51
C TYR A 20 -12.56 27.04 -11.13
N PRO A 21 -12.51 28.33 -11.44
CA PRO A 21 -11.44 29.20 -10.96
C PRO A 21 -11.47 29.25 -9.43
N VAL A 22 -10.30 29.05 -8.83
CA VAL A 22 -10.14 29.15 -7.37
C VAL A 22 -9.76 30.59 -7.08
N LEU A 23 -10.68 31.36 -6.50
CA LEU A 23 -10.47 32.73 -6.08
C LEU A 23 -9.86 32.76 -4.67
N GLY A 24 -9.28 33.92 -4.29
CA GLY A 24 -8.73 34.12 -2.95
C GLY A 24 -9.74 33.83 -1.84
N GLY A 25 -9.34 33.08 -0.82
CA GLY A 25 -10.19 32.66 0.29
C GLY A 25 -11.06 31.40 0.03
N TRP A 26 -11.01 30.84 -1.17
CA TRP A 26 -11.76 29.62 -1.49
C TRP A 26 -10.94 28.36 -1.18
N ASN A 27 -11.60 27.38 -0.58
CA ASN A 27 -11.03 26.06 -0.38
C ASN A 27 -11.32 25.16 -1.58
N TYR A 28 -10.29 24.45 -2.05
CA TYR A 28 -10.41 23.48 -3.12
C TYR A 28 -9.78 22.16 -2.72
N THR A 29 -10.58 21.10 -2.72
CA THR A 29 -10.12 19.75 -2.39
C THR A 29 -10.01 18.92 -3.66
N PHE A 30 -8.89 18.27 -3.85
CA PHE A 30 -8.67 17.36 -4.99
C PHE A 30 -7.82 16.16 -4.59
N THR A 31 -7.99 15.08 -5.34
CA THR A 31 -7.20 13.86 -5.17
C THR A 31 -6.50 13.53 -6.48
N VAL A 32 -5.23 13.22 -6.40
CA VAL A 32 -4.41 12.77 -7.54
C VAL A 32 -3.87 11.38 -7.22
N GLY A 33 -4.09 10.44 -8.13
CA GLY A 33 -3.58 9.08 -8.01
C GLY A 33 -2.85 8.65 -9.26
N TRP A 34 -1.81 7.84 -9.10
CA TRP A 34 -1.09 7.21 -10.21
C TRP A 34 -0.55 5.85 -9.78
N ASN A 35 -0.31 5.00 -10.77
CA ASN A 35 0.32 3.71 -10.58
C ASN A 35 1.74 3.75 -11.16
N GLU A 36 2.71 3.25 -10.40
CA GLU A 36 4.08 3.20 -10.84
C GLU A 36 4.71 1.84 -10.51
N ARG A 37 5.57 1.35 -11.41
CA ARG A 37 6.32 0.11 -11.15
C ARG A 37 7.49 0.42 -10.22
N MET A 38 7.48 -0.16 -9.03
CA MET A 38 8.49 0.06 -7.99
C MET A 38 9.92 -0.23 -8.46
N SER A 39 10.11 -1.23 -9.31
CA SER A 39 11.43 -1.60 -9.84
C SER A 39 12.01 -0.58 -10.83
N LYS A 40 11.15 0.15 -11.56
CA LYS A 40 11.59 1.13 -12.57
C LYS A 40 11.73 2.54 -12.02
N SER A 41 10.98 2.87 -10.97
CA SER A 41 10.97 4.20 -10.36
C SER A 41 12.16 4.45 -9.41
N GLY A 42 12.89 3.39 -9.04
CA GLY A 42 13.94 3.48 -8.03
C GLY A 42 13.41 3.63 -6.60
N ILE A 43 12.09 3.60 -6.41
CA ILE A 43 11.43 3.69 -5.11
C ILE A 43 11.79 2.46 -4.25
N ALA A 44 11.81 1.27 -4.86
CA ALA A 44 12.18 0.06 -4.15
C ALA A 44 13.58 -0.41 -4.55
N ARG A 45 14.40 -0.70 -3.54
CA ARG A 45 15.72 -1.33 -3.69
C ARG A 45 15.69 -2.68 -3.01
N PHE A 46 15.97 -3.71 -3.78
CA PHE A 46 16.12 -5.08 -3.30
C PHE A 46 17.59 -5.33 -2.99
N ASN A 47 17.85 -5.91 -1.82
CA ASN A 47 19.20 -6.32 -1.48
C ASN A 47 19.46 -7.73 -2.05
N PRO A 48 20.39 -7.92 -3.00
CA PRO A 48 20.65 -9.23 -3.59
C PRO A 48 21.15 -10.26 -2.56
N ALA A 49 21.83 -9.81 -1.50
CA ALA A 49 22.31 -10.70 -0.43
C ALA A 49 21.18 -11.12 0.55
N LYS A 50 20.08 -10.38 0.59
CA LYS A 50 18.92 -10.66 1.46
C LYS A 50 17.63 -10.41 0.66
N PRO A 51 17.22 -11.31 -0.23
CA PRO A 51 16.12 -11.12 -1.17
C PRO A 51 14.76 -10.86 -0.50
N TRP A 52 14.62 -11.27 0.76
CA TRP A 52 13.41 -11.07 1.56
C TRP A 52 13.30 -9.68 2.16
N ARG A 53 14.39 -8.89 2.15
CA ARG A 53 14.43 -7.54 2.71
C ARG A 53 14.31 -6.51 1.61
N THR A 54 13.29 -5.71 1.70
CA THR A 54 13.01 -4.63 0.76
C THR A 54 13.16 -3.29 1.46
N ARG A 55 13.83 -2.36 0.82
CA ARG A 55 13.92 -0.96 1.24
C ARG A 55 13.19 -0.10 0.23
N ILE A 56 12.23 0.68 0.71
CA ILE A 56 11.52 1.66 -0.11
C ILE A 56 11.90 3.08 0.31
N ALA A 57 11.99 3.96 -0.68
CA ALA A 57 12.25 5.39 -0.48
C ALA A 57 11.04 6.16 -1.01
N VAL A 58 10.25 6.73 -0.12
CA VAL A 58 9.03 7.47 -0.45
C VAL A 58 9.23 8.95 -0.13
N PRO A 59 9.03 9.87 -1.07
CA PRO A 59 9.11 11.30 -0.77
C PRO A 59 8.02 11.67 0.24
N PHE A 60 8.38 12.40 1.29
CA PHE A 60 7.42 12.83 2.32
C PHE A 60 6.42 13.82 1.76
N LEU A 61 6.89 14.75 0.93
CA LEU A 61 6.04 15.76 0.29
C LEU A 61 6.20 15.70 -1.22
N ILE A 62 5.06 15.77 -1.90
CA ILE A 62 4.97 15.96 -3.34
C ILE A 62 4.24 17.29 -3.55
N SER A 63 4.94 18.40 -3.37
CA SER A 63 4.35 19.71 -3.47
C SER A 63 5.21 20.67 -4.31
N PRO A 64 4.61 21.74 -4.85
CA PRO A 64 5.37 22.81 -5.48
C PRO A 64 6.39 23.42 -4.51
N LYS A 65 7.56 23.83 -5.01
CA LYS A 65 8.65 24.39 -4.21
C LYS A 65 8.27 25.66 -3.42
N THR A 66 7.26 26.38 -3.91
CA THR A 66 6.78 27.63 -3.33
C THR A 66 5.63 27.47 -2.36
N ALA A 67 5.07 26.26 -2.22
CA ALA A 67 3.93 26.03 -1.33
C ALA A 67 4.40 25.75 0.10
N SER A 68 3.73 26.36 1.06
CA SER A 68 3.77 25.98 2.47
C SER A 68 2.56 25.10 2.77
N ILE A 69 2.77 24.06 3.57
CA ILE A 69 1.74 23.10 3.93
C ILE A 69 1.57 23.13 5.44
N GLU A 70 0.37 23.43 5.90
CA GLU A 70 0.10 23.50 7.33
C GLU A 70 0.20 22.13 8.01
N ASN A 71 -0.41 21.13 7.42
CA ASN A 71 -0.40 19.76 7.94
C ASN A 71 -0.17 18.79 6.80
N ALA A 72 0.86 17.97 6.94
CA ALA A 72 1.16 16.88 6.00
C ALA A 72 1.08 15.54 6.73
N THR A 73 0.37 14.59 6.14
CA THR A 73 0.31 13.21 6.63
C THR A 73 0.73 12.28 5.50
N LEU A 74 1.82 11.56 5.70
CA LEU A 74 2.26 10.50 4.82
C LEU A 74 1.80 9.16 5.38
N THR A 75 0.94 8.46 4.65
CA THR A 75 0.48 7.12 5.01
C THR A 75 1.08 6.09 4.05
N ILE A 76 1.84 5.16 4.61
CA ILE A 76 2.52 4.08 3.85
C ILE A 76 1.88 2.76 4.27
N SER A 77 1.15 2.12 3.37
CA SER A 77 0.61 0.77 3.58
C SER A 77 1.55 -0.25 2.97
N LEU A 78 2.06 -1.14 3.81
CA LEU A 78 2.97 -2.22 3.40
C LEU A 78 2.17 -3.46 2.97
N PRO A 79 2.80 -4.39 2.25
CA PRO A 79 2.17 -5.67 1.93
C PRO A 79 1.77 -6.43 3.19
N GLU A 80 0.69 -7.22 3.09
CA GLU A 80 0.26 -8.09 4.17
C GLU A 80 1.38 -9.03 4.60
N GLY A 81 1.57 -9.17 5.92
CA GLY A 81 2.60 -10.04 6.49
C GLY A 81 4.01 -9.45 6.50
N ALA A 82 4.17 -8.16 6.19
CA ALA A 82 5.45 -7.48 6.37
C ALA A 82 5.86 -7.48 7.85
N GLN A 83 7.13 -7.86 8.09
CA GLN A 83 7.75 -7.97 9.42
C GLN A 83 9.01 -7.10 9.47
N ASP A 84 9.56 -6.92 10.67
CA ASP A 84 10.81 -6.16 10.92
C ASP A 84 10.80 -4.77 10.27
N ILE A 85 9.71 -4.06 10.47
CA ILE A 85 9.51 -2.75 9.86
C ILE A 85 10.41 -1.73 10.57
N LYS A 86 11.33 -1.12 9.81
CA LYS A 86 12.21 -0.05 10.26
C LYS A 86 11.95 1.20 9.46
N VAL A 87 11.61 2.30 10.12
CA VAL A 87 11.40 3.60 9.51
C VAL A 87 12.60 4.47 9.80
N SER A 88 13.23 5.00 8.77
CA SER A 88 14.32 5.96 8.88
C SER A 88 13.88 7.31 8.35
N LEU A 89 13.81 8.28 9.24
CA LEU A 89 13.36 9.65 8.97
C LEU A 89 14.57 10.58 8.90
N PRO A 90 14.75 11.34 7.81
CA PRO A 90 15.85 12.28 7.69
C PRO A 90 15.62 13.60 8.46
N PHE A 91 14.42 13.79 9.03
CA PHE A 91 14.03 14.98 9.76
C PHE A 91 13.13 14.63 10.94
N LYS A 92 12.99 15.55 11.89
CA LYS A 92 12.11 15.41 13.04
C LYS A 92 10.65 15.50 12.60
N VAL A 93 9.81 14.58 13.08
CA VAL A 93 8.36 14.53 12.84
C VAL A 93 7.62 14.69 14.14
N ASP A 94 6.35 15.10 14.07
CA ASP A 94 5.54 15.34 15.27
C ASP A 94 4.96 14.03 15.79
N ASN A 95 4.48 13.17 14.89
CA ASN A 95 3.90 11.88 15.28
C ASN A 95 4.20 10.80 14.23
N VAL A 96 4.44 9.58 14.75
CA VAL A 96 4.52 8.35 13.93
C VAL A 96 3.56 7.34 14.54
N HIS A 97 2.53 7.01 13.82
CA HIS A 97 1.53 6.03 14.24
C HIS A 97 1.60 4.78 13.36
N THR A 98 1.68 3.62 14.00
CA THR A 98 1.64 2.34 13.29
C THR A 98 0.31 1.66 13.60
N SER A 99 -0.43 1.33 12.55
CA SER A 99 -1.72 0.65 12.62
C SER A 99 -1.77 -0.53 11.66
N ARG A 100 -2.82 -1.32 11.75
CA ARG A 100 -3.12 -2.36 10.76
C ARG A 100 -4.44 -2.02 10.09
N TYR A 101 -4.38 -1.92 8.78
CA TYR A 101 -5.57 -1.66 7.96
C TYR A 101 -6.01 -2.95 7.25
N PRO A 102 -7.19 -3.48 7.56
CA PRO A 102 -7.75 -4.61 6.83
C PRO A 102 -8.16 -4.15 5.44
N SER A 103 -7.64 -4.78 4.42
CA SER A 103 -8.06 -4.58 3.04
C SER A 103 -8.84 -5.80 2.55
N TYR A 104 -9.55 -5.65 1.43
CA TYR A 104 -10.31 -6.74 0.85
C TYR A 104 -9.43 -7.97 0.58
N LEU A 105 -9.88 -9.16 1.00
CA LEU A 105 -9.15 -10.43 0.92
C LEU A 105 -7.84 -10.51 1.74
N ASP A 106 -7.62 -9.62 2.69
CA ASP A 106 -6.52 -9.77 3.61
C ASP A 106 -6.92 -10.66 4.80
N THR A 107 -6.00 -11.50 5.27
CA THR A 107 -6.23 -12.41 6.41
C THR A 107 -5.82 -11.78 7.75
N VAL A 108 -4.79 -10.94 7.77
CA VAL A 108 -4.21 -10.32 8.98
C VAL A 108 -4.25 -8.80 8.93
N GLY A 109 -4.55 -8.25 7.77
CA GLY A 109 -4.45 -6.82 7.50
C GLY A 109 -3.03 -6.36 7.17
N ARG A 110 -2.93 -5.18 6.60
CA ARG A 110 -1.70 -4.56 6.14
C ARG A 110 -1.12 -3.64 7.21
N PRO A 111 0.14 -3.80 7.60
CA PRO A 111 0.80 -2.82 8.44
C PRO A 111 0.83 -1.48 7.73
N THR A 112 0.36 -0.45 8.39
CA THR A 112 0.25 0.90 7.86
C THR A 112 0.96 1.86 8.80
N ILE A 113 1.83 2.69 8.25
CA ILE A 113 2.61 3.67 8.98
C ILE A 113 2.11 5.05 8.56
N SER A 114 1.63 5.84 9.51
CA SER A 114 1.20 7.22 9.30
C SER A 114 2.17 8.17 9.99
N ILE A 115 2.77 9.06 9.22
CA ILE A 115 3.75 10.04 9.69
C ILE A 115 3.14 11.42 9.50
N THR A 116 2.96 12.16 10.58
CA THR A 116 2.35 13.48 10.57
C THR A 116 3.35 14.55 10.94
N ARG A 117 3.32 15.65 10.21
CA ARG A 117 4.10 16.85 10.51
C ARG A 117 3.33 18.11 10.18
N ALA A 118 3.34 19.04 11.12
CA ALA A 118 2.82 20.39 10.92
C ALA A 118 3.89 21.32 10.33
N LYS A 119 3.43 22.38 9.66
CA LYS A 119 4.28 23.45 9.11
C LYS A 119 5.41 22.93 8.21
N CYS A 120 5.04 22.23 7.16
CA CYS A 120 5.98 21.68 6.19
C CYS A 120 6.32 22.68 5.08
N SER A 121 7.58 22.67 4.68
CA SER A 121 8.09 23.43 3.53
C SER A 121 8.78 22.48 2.56
N PHE A 122 9.22 22.98 1.42
CA PHE A 122 10.00 22.20 0.45
C PHE A 122 11.23 21.51 1.05
N MET A 123 11.83 22.05 2.11
CA MET A 123 12.95 21.42 2.81
C MET A 123 12.59 20.05 3.40
N ASN A 124 11.31 19.78 3.61
CA ASN A 124 10.79 18.50 4.10
C ASN A 124 10.47 17.50 2.98
N ALA A 125 10.72 17.85 1.72
CA ALA A 125 10.54 16.96 0.56
C ALA A 125 11.61 15.87 0.44
N MET A 126 12.25 15.50 1.56
CA MET A 126 13.23 14.44 1.62
C MET A 126 12.55 13.06 1.60
N PRO A 127 13.21 12.03 1.05
CA PRO A 127 12.67 10.68 1.05
C PRO A 127 12.69 10.06 2.46
N VAL A 128 11.58 9.49 2.86
CA VAL A 128 11.45 8.61 4.02
C VAL A 128 11.82 7.20 3.59
N PHE A 129 12.69 6.54 4.34
CA PHE A 129 13.09 5.17 4.06
C PHE A 129 12.35 4.21 4.98
N VAL A 130 11.72 3.21 4.38
CA VAL A 130 11.08 2.13 5.11
C VAL A 130 11.69 0.81 4.67
N GLU A 131 12.20 0.06 5.61
CA GLU A 131 12.72 -1.28 5.40
C GLU A 131 11.76 -2.29 6.03
N TYR A 132 11.49 -3.37 5.31
CA TYR A 132 10.64 -4.45 5.79
C TYR A 132 11.09 -5.79 5.20
N THR A 133 10.72 -6.86 5.87
CA THR A 133 10.99 -8.24 5.45
C THR A 133 9.68 -8.92 5.09
N LEU A 134 9.65 -9.61 3.93
CA LEU A 134 8.51 -10.42 3.50
C LEU A 134 8.92 -11.89 3.51
N PRO A 135 8.50 -12.69 4.50
CA PRO A 135 8.76 -14.12 4.49
C PRO A 135 7.96 -14.84 3.39
N ILE A 136 8.53 -15.88 2.84
CA ILE A 136 7.90 -16.72 1.79
C ILE A 136 6.54 -17.25 2.20
N THR A 137 6.38 -17.56 3.48
CA THR A 137 5.11 -18.03 4.06
C THR A 137 3.95 -17.11 3.80
N THR A 138 4.22 -15.81 3.68
CA THR A 138 3.20 -14.80 3.39
C THR A 138 2.58 -14.98 2.01
N TYR A 139 3.39 -15.34 1.02
CA TYR A 139 2.91 -15.58 -0.35
C TYR A 139 2.06 -16.85 -0.47
N LEU A 140 2.40 -17.88 0.30
CA LEU A 140 1.69 -19.16 0.29
C LEU A 140 0.40 -19.15 1.11
N ARG A 141 0.24 -18.21 2.01
CA ARG A 141 -0.89 -18.15 2.94
C ARG A 141 -2.24 -18.05 2.23
N LYS A 142 -2.37 -17.13 1.26
CA LYS A 142 -3.62 -16.93 0.53
C LYS A 142 -4.02 -18.14 -0.30
N PRO A 143 -3.15 -18.71 -1.17
CA PRO A 143 -3.50 -19.92 -1.91
C PRO A 143 -3.81 -21.09 -0.99
N PHE A 144 -3.10 -21.24 0.13
CA PHE A 144 -3.37 -22.30 1.10
C PHE A 144 -4.76 -22.16 1.73
N CYS A 145 -5.17 -20.95 2.15
CA CYS A 145 -6.51 -20.72 2.70
C CYS A 145 -7.62 -21.04 1.67
N VAL A 146 -7.44 -20.65 0.41
CA VAL A 146 -8.40 -20.94 -0.66
C VAL A 146 -8.48 -22.45 -0.92
N THR A 147 -7.34 -23.13 -1.03
CA THR A 147 -7.30 -24.57 -1.25
C THR A 147 -7.97 -25.32 -0.10
N LEU A 148 -7.71 -24.93 1.15
CA LEU A 148 -8.33 -25.54 2.32
C LEU A 148 -9.84 -25.34 2.31
N ALA A 149 -10.33 -24.15 2.00
CA ALA A 149 -11.77 -23.87 1.90
C ALA A 149 -12.44 -24.74 0.84
N VAL A 150 -11.83 -24.89 -0.35
CA VAL A 150 -12.34 -25.75 -1.42
C VAL A 150 -12.37 -27.21 -0.97
N LEU A 151 -11.31 -27.72 -0.34
CA LEU A 151 -11.27 -29.09 0.18
C LEU A 151 -12.37 -29.35 1.21
N LEU A 152 -12.62 -28.38 2.10
CA LEU A 152 -13.70 -28.50 3.10
C LEU A 152 -15.08 -28.60 2.43
N VAL A 153 -15.32 -27.80 1.38
CA VAL A 153 -16.59 -27.88 0.63
C VAL A 153 -16.75 -29.26 -0.04
N PHE A 154 -15.68 -29.79 -0.67
CA PHE A 154 -15.73 -31.12 -1.27
C PHE A 154 -15.92 -32.23 -0.23
N ALA A 155 -15.24 -32.14 0.91
CA ALA A 155 -15.39 -33.09 2.00
C ALA A 155 -16.83 -33.09 2.56
N ALA A 156 -17.39 -31.89 2.78
CA ALA A 156 -18.77 -31.75 3.22
C ALA A 156 -19.76 -32.32 2.21
N SER A 157 -19.56 -32.03 0.93
CA SER A 157 -20.39 -32.58 -0.16
C SER A 157 -20.36 -34.12 -0.23
N ALA A 158 -19.14 -34.67 -0.13
CA ALA A 158 -18.95 -36.12 -0.09
C ALA A 158 -19.61 -36.78 1.12
N PHE A 159 -19.51 -36.12 2.29
CA PHE A 159 -20.17 -36.60 3.52
C PHE A 159 -21.70 -36.63 3.37
N VAL A 160 -22.29 -35.53 2.88
CA VAL A 160 -23.74 -35.43 2.65
C VAL A 160 -24.18 -36.47 1.63
N SER A 161 -23.46 -36.65 0.53
CA SER A 161 -23.76 -37.64 -0.48
C SER A 161 -23.74 -39.08 0.08
N ARG A 162 -22.81 -39.40 0.97
CA ARG A 162 -22.79 -40.72 1.66
C ARG A 162 -23.99 -40.90 2.56
N GLN A 163 -24.44 -39.89 3.29
CA GLN A 163 -25.62 -39.97 4.15
C GLN A 163 -26.89 -40.18 3.35
N ILE A 164 -27.07 -39.51 2.23
CA ILE A 164 -28.21 -39.65 1.35
C ILE A 164 -28.29 -41.08 0.77
N ASN A 165 -27.12 -41.60 0.33
CA ASN A 165 -27.06 -42.95 -0.24
C ASN A 165 -27.19 -44.07 0.81
N ALA A 166 -27.00 -43.76 2.09
CA ALA A 166 -27.16 -44.72 3.20
C ALA A 166 -28.62 -44.83 3.69
N ILE A 167 -29.51 -43.97 3.22
CA ILE A 167 -30.94 -44.07 3.53
C ILE A 167 -31.49 -45.25 2.69
N PRO A 168 -31.93 -46.38 3.31
CA PRO A 168 -32.50 -47.49 2.56
C PRO A 168 -33.74 -47.02 1.83
N GLN A 169 -33.77 -47.15 0.50
CA GLN A 169 -35.01 -46.98 -0.24
C GLN A 169 -35.99 -48.07 0.25
N SER A 170 -36.87 -47.67 1.18
CA SER A 170 -37.93 -48.51 1.63
C SER A 170 -38.75 -48.90 0.40
N ALA A 171 -38.68 -50.17 0.09
CA ALA A 171 -39.34 -50.80 -1.06
C ALA A 171 -40.83 -50.43 -1.14
N LYS A 172 -41.24 -50.14 -2.38
CA LYS A 172 -42.65 -50.23 -2.77
C LYS A 172 -43.20 -51.63 -2.56
#